data_46ee881455478277cb1148bbe8bb95f4
#
_entry.id   46ee881455478277cb1148bbe8bb95f4
#
_cell.length_a   1.000
_cell.length_b   1.000
_cell.length_c   1.000
_cell.angle_alpha   90.00
_cell.angle_beta   90.00
_cell.angle_gamma   90.00
#
_symmetry.space_group_name_H-M   'P 1'
#
loop_
_entity.id
_entity.type
_entity.pdbx_description
1 polymer ?
#
loop_
_entity_poly.entity_id
_entity_poly.type
_entity_poly.pdbx_seq_one_letter_code
_entity_poly.pdbx_strand_id
1 'polypeptide(L)'
;FSLVPVLTAYENVEYPLILLGMTVASRRQHAMAMLEAVGLAEHAHRFPNELSGGQKQRVAIARALVKRPTLVLADEPTANLDSVTGASIIALMRRVQAELNTTFIFASHDAQLISHADDIFAIRDGALLEHRMETEQ
;
A
#
# COMPACT_ATOMS: atom_id res chain seq x y z
N PHE A 1 -9.03 -5.49 0.32
CA PHE A 1 -8.60 -4.25 -0.35
C PHE A 1 -9.38 -3.01 0.13
N SER A 2 -10.58 -3.17 0.67
CA SER A 2 -11.45 -2.11 1.22
C SER A 2 -11.61 -0.87 0.32
N LEU A 3 -11.57 -1.04 -1.00
CA LEU A 3 -11.83 0.05 -1.93
C LEU A 3 -13.33 0.38 -1.92
N VAL A 4 -13.65 1.66 -2.13
CA VAL A 4 -15.04 2.10 -2.30
C VAL A 4 -15.50 1.67 -3.70
N PRO A 5 -16.48 0.75 -3.81
CA PRO A 5 -16.77 0.07 -5.08
C PRO A 5 -17.42 0.97 -6.13
N VAL A 6 -18.05 2.05 -5.71
CA VAL A 6 -18.71 3.03 -6.60
C VAL A 6 -17.80 4.19 -7.02
N LEU A 7 -16.54 4.19 -6.57
CA LEU A 7 -15.52 5.15 -6.96
C LEU A 7 -14.49 4.47 -7.89
N THR A 8 -14.03 5.20 -8.89
CA THR A 8 -12.92 4.78 -9.76
C THR A 8 -11.61 4.64 -8.97
N ALA A 9 -10.57 4.08 -9.58
CA ALA A 9 -9.23 4.03 -8.98
C ALA A 9 -8.73 5.44 -8.60
N TYR A 10 -8.89 6.41 -9.49
CA TYR A 10 -8.56 7.80 -9.25
C TYR A 10 -9.30 8.38 -8.05
N GLU A 11 -10.63 8.24 -8.01
CA GLU A 11 -11.47 8.76 -6.94
C GLU A 11 -11.18 8.10 -5.59
N ASN A 12 -10.87 6.80 -5.57
CA ASN A 12 -10.38 6.12 -4.35
C ASN A 12 -9.10 6.75 -3.81
N VAL A 13 -8.14 7.08 -4.69
CA VAL A 13 -6.87 7.70 -4.28
C VAL A 13 -7.06 9.18 -3.93
N GLU A 14 -7.92 9.90 -4.63
CA GLU A 14 -8.22 11.32 -4.38
C GLU A 14 -8.96 11.53 -3.06
N TYR A 15 -9.80 10.59 -2.65
CA TYR A 15 -10.73 10.74 -1.52
C TYR A 15 -10.08 11.26 -0.23
N PRO A 16 -8.94 10.75 0.25
CA PRO A 16 -8.26 11.28 1.43
C PRO A 16 -7.86 12.76 1.29
N LEU A 17 -7.55 13.22 0.08
CA LEU A 17 -7.15 14.61 -0.19
C LEU A 17 -8.34 15.57 -0.16
N ILE A 18 -9.54 15.08 -0.49
CA ILE A 18 -10.79 15.82 -0.31
C ILE A 18 -11.01 16.14 1.17
N LEU A 19 -10.83 15.13 2.03
CA LEU A 19 -10.98 15.29 3.48
C LEU A 19 -9.95 16.27 4.09
N LEU A 20 -8.80 16.44 3.45
CA LEU A 20 -7.79 17.44 3.83
C LEU A 20 -8.11 18.84 3.31
N GLY A 21 -9.22 19.05 2.59
CA GLY A 21 -9.61 20.35 2.06
C GLY A 21 -8.73 20.88 0.93
N MET A 22 -7.99 20.01 0.25
CA MET A 22 -7.11 20.43 -0.86
C MET A 22 -7.93 20.90 -2.07
N THR A 23 -7.39 21.84 -2.85
CA THR A 23 -8.02 22.33 -4.09
C THR A 23 -8.11 21.22 -5.14
N VAL A 24 -9.09 21.30 -6.04
CA VAL A 24 -9.30 20.32 -7.12
C VAL A 24 -8.03 20.11 -7.96
N ALA A 25 -7.35 21.19 -8.35
CA ALA A 25 -6.13 21.11 -9.14
C ALA A 25 -5.01 20.36 -8.39
N SER A 26 -4.81 20.68 -7.10
CA SER A 26 -3.80 20.03 -6.26
C SER A 26 -4.12 18.55 -6.04
N ARG A 27 -5.39 18.19 -5.72
CA ARG A 27 -5.80 16.79 -5.56
C ARG A 27 -5.52 15.96 -6.81
N ARG A 28 -5.90 16.50 -7.98
CA ARG A 28 -5.69 15.82 -9.26
C ARG A 28 -4.21 15.54 -9.51
N GLN A 29 -3.35 16.52 -9.28
CA GLN A 29 -1.91 16.36 -9.44
C GLN A 29 -1.36 15.26 -8.52
N HIS A 30 -1.68 15.29 -7.23
CA HIS A 30 -1.19 14.31 -6.25
C HIS A 30 -1.75 12.91 -6.51
N ALA A 31 -3.04 12.78 -6.79
CA ALA A 31 -3.66 11.48 -7.04
C ALA A 31 -3.13 10.83 -8.32
N MET A 32 -2.97 11.60 -9.41
CA MET A 32 -2.41 11.06 -10.67
C MET A 32 -0.94 10.70 -10.54
N ALA A 33 -0.13 11.52 -9.87
CA ALA A 33 1.28 11.20 -9.60
C ALA A 33 1.42 9.92 -8.75
N MET A 34 0.53 9.70 -7.79
CA MET A 34 0.54 8.49 -6.97
C MET A 34 0.10 7.26 -7.77
N LEU A 35 -0.92 7.37 -8.64
CA LEU A 35 -1.32 6.29 -9.54
C LEU A 35 -0.21 5.92 -10.51
N GLU A 36 0.54 6.89 -11.03
CA GLU A 36 1.72 6.66 -11.85
C GLU A 36 2.81 5.92 -11.07
N ALA A 37 3.10 6.34 -9.85
CA ALA A 37 4.09 5.71 -8.97
C ALA A 37 3.78 4.23 -8.68
N VAL A 38 2.49 3.85 -8.60
CA VAL A 38 2.08 2.45 -8.43
C VAL A 38 1.82 1.72 -9.76
N GLY A 39 2.05 2.37 -10.91
CA GLY A 39 1.91 1.78 -12.25
C GLY A 39 0.46 1.61 -12.72
N LEU A 40 -0.45 2.50 -12.30
CA LEU A 40 -1.87 2.43 -12.61
C LEU A 40 -2.44 3.69 -13.29
N ALA A 41 -1.60 4.58 -13.83
CA ALA A 41 -2.06 5.81 -14.47
C ALA A 41 -3.10 5.56 -15.57
N GLU A 42 -2.87 4.54 -16.43
CA GLU A 42 -3.80 4.17 -17.50
C GLU A 42 -5.11 3.53 -17.01
N HIS A 43 -5.16 3.11 -15.74
CA HIS A 43 -6.31 2.48 -15.10
C HIS A 43 -7.08 3.43 -14.18
N ALA A 44 -6.73 4.71 -14.18
CA ALA A 44 -7.27 5.73 -13.27
C ALA A 44 -8.81 5.78 -13.26
N HIS A 45 -9.44 5.58 -14.40
CA HIS A 45 -10.89 5.67 -14.58
C HIS A 45 -11.64 4.34 -14.45
N ARG A 46 -10.94 3.23 -14.13
CA ARG A 46 -11.59 1.93 -13.90
C ARG A 46 -12.17 1.83 -12.51
N PHE A 47 -13.29 1.16 -12.41
CA PHE A 47 -13.91 0.80 -11.12
C PHE A 47 -13.22 -0.44 -10.51
N PRO A 48 -13.31 -0.66 -9.20
CA PRO A 48 -12.69 -1.81 -8.55
C PRO A 48 -13.07 -3.18 -9.15
N ASN A 49 -14.30 -3.36 -9.64
CA ASN A 49 -14.73 -4.59 -10.28
C ASN A 49 -14.06 -4.86 -11.65
N GLU A 50 -13.46 -3.86 -12.25
CA GLU A 50 -12.73 -3.94 -13.52
C GLU A 50 -11.21 -4.16 -13.33
N LEU A 51 -10.75 -4.22 -12.07
CA LEU A 51 -9.35 -4.34 -11.70
C LEU A 51 -9.02 -5.78 -11.21
N SER A 52 -7.82 -6.26 -11.53
CA SER A 52 -7.29 -7.49 -10.93
C SER A 52 -7.03 -7.32 -9.42
N GLY A 53 -6.82 -8.42 -8.70
CA GLY A 53 -6.48 -8.39 -7.28
C GLY A 53 -5.24 -7.54 -6.97
N GLY A 54 -4.17 -7.73 -7.74
CA GLY A 54 -2.95 -6.94 -7.61
C GLY A 54 -3.14 -5.46 -7.95
N GLN A 55 -3.97 -5.14 -8.95
CA GLN A 55 -4.31 -3.75 -9.27
C GLN A 55 -5.12 -3.10 -8.15
N LYS A 56 -6.10 -3.80 -7.57
CA LYS A 56 -6.86 -3.32 -6.39
C LYS A 56 -5.92 -3.02 -5.22
N GLN A 57 -4.96 -3.91 -4.97
CA GLN A 57 -3.98 -3.71 -3.90
C GLN A 57 -3.09 -2.48 -4.16
N ARG A 58 -2.65 -2.27 -5.39
CA ARG A 58 -1.90 -1.06 -5.78
C ARG A 58 -2.71 0.22 -5.57
N VAL A 59 -4.01 0.21 -5.88
CA VAL A 59 -4.91 1.35 -5.59
C VAL A 59 -5.01 1.59 -4.09
N ALA A 60 -5.16 0.53 -3.27
CA ALA A 60 -5.22 0.64 -1.82
C ALA A 60 -3.93 1.24 -1.22
N ILE A 61 -2.77 0.80 -1.72
CA ILE A 61 -1.45 1.36 -1.36
C ILE A 61 -1.37 2.84 -1.75
N ALA A 62 -1.73 3.18 -2.99
CA ALA A 62 -1.73 4.57 -3.48
C ALA A 62 -2.63 5.47 -2.60
N ARG A 63 -3.83 5.00 -2.25
CA ARG A 63 -4.75 5.72 -1.36
C ARG A 63 -4.16 5.95 0.03
N ALA A 64 -3.47 4.95 0.58
CA ALA A 64 -2.81 5.10 1.88
C ALA A 64 -1.68 6.11 1.86
N LEU A 65 -0.91 6.18 0.76
CA LEU A 65 0.31 6.95 0.63
C LEU A 65 0.13 8.37 0.06
N VAL A 66 -0.99 8.66 -0.60
CA VAL A 66 -1.22 9.94 -1.28
C VAL A 66 -1.11 11.17 -0.36
N LYS A 67 -1.38 10.99 0.95
CA LYS A 67 -1.21 12.01 1.99
C LYS A 67 0.24 12.17 2.46
N ARG A 68 1.17 11.36 1.96
CA ARG A 68 2.57 11.25 2.42
C ARG A 68 2.66 11.03 3.94
N PRO A 69 2.06 9.95 4.47
CA PRO A 69 2.09 9.65 5.90
C PRO A 69 3.50 9.24 6.32
N THR A 70 3.84 9.48 7.58
CA THR A 70 5.09 8.97 8.19
C THR A 70 4.99 7.50 8.56
N LEU A 71 3.77 6.98 8.77
CA LEU A 71 3.49 5.61 9.15
C LEU A 71 2.31 5.05 8.36
N VAL A 72 2.46 3.83 7.85
CA VAL A 72 1.41 3.03 7.21
C VAL A 72 1.26 1.70 7.95
N LEU A 73 0.03 1.36 8.30
CA LEU A 73 -0.31 0.05 8.84
C LEU A 73 -0.92 -0.80 7.72
N ALA A 74 -0.42 -2.00 7.53
CA ALA A 74 -0.90 -2.93 6.53
C ALA A 74 -1.19 -4.30 7.16
N ASP A 75 -2.44 -4.73 7.04
CA ASP A 75 -2.90 -6.02 7.51
C ASP A 75 -2.99 -6.97 6.30
N GLU A 76 -2.17 -8.03 6.32
CA GLU A 76 -2.07 -9.06 5.28
C GLU A 76 -2.02 -8.49 3.84
N PRO A 77 -1.05 -7.61 3.52
CA PRO A 77 -1.06 -6.85 2.26
C PRO A 77 -0.88 -7.71 1.00
N THR A 78 -0.40 -8.95 1.13
CA THR A 78 -0.20 -9.92 0.04
C THR A 78 -1.25 -11.03 0.04
N ALA A 79 -2.18 -11.05 1.00
CA ALA A 79 -3.22 -12.08 1.07
C ALA A 79 -4.08 -12.11 -0.20
N ASN A 80 -4.43 -13.32 -0.63
CA ASN A 80 -5.24 -13.58 -1.83
C ASN A 80 -4.58 -13.15 -3.17
N LEU A 81 -3.27 -12.93 -3.17
CA LEU A 81 -2.47 -12.72 -4.38
C LEU A 81 -1.65 -13.98 -4.68
N ASP A 82 -1.44 -14.25 -5.96
CA ASP A 82 -0.44 -15.24 -6.38
C ASP A 82 0.98 -14.77 -6.00
N SER A 83 1.93 -15.70 -5.95
CA SER A 83 3.30 -15.41 -5.48
C SER A 83 4.02 -14.34 -6.32
N VAL A 84 3.79 -14.30 -7.63
CA VAL A 84 4.42 -13.32 -8.53
C VAL A 84 3.85 -11.92 -8.28
N THR A 85 2.53 -11.84 -8.18
CA THR A 85 1.84 -10.57 -7.86
C THR A 85 2.21 -10.11 -6.44
N GLY A 86 2.24 -11.02 -5.46
CA GLY A 86 2.67 -10.72 -4.08
C GLY A 86 4.08 -10.14 -4.04
N ALA A 87 5.05 -10.78 -4.71
CA ALA A 87 6.42 -10.27 -4.83
C ALA A 87 6.47 -8.86 -5.44
N SER A 88 5.66 -8.60 -6.46
CA SER A 88 5.59 -7.28 -7.11
C SER A 88 5.03 -6.20 -6.18
N ILE A 89 4.10 -6.55 -5.29
CA ILE A 89 3.55 -5.66 -4.27
C ILE A 89 4.60 -5.36 -3.18
N ILE A 90 5.34 -6.35 -2.71
CA ILE A 90 6.43 -6.18 -1.74
C ILE A 90 7.49 -5.23 -2.32
N ALA A 91 7.94 -5.47 -3.56
CA ALA A 91 8.91 -4.62 -4.24
C ALA A 91 8.40 -3.17 -4.39
N LEU A 92 7.12 -2.98 -4.72
CA LEU A 92 6.49 -1.67 -4.78
C LEU A 92 6.54 -0.97 -3.41
N MET A 93 6.16 -1.65 -2.33
CA MET A 93 6.16 -1.07 -0.97
C MET A 93 7.57 -0.68 -0.52
N ARG A 94 8.58 -1.51 -0.78
CA ARG A 94 10.00 -1.17 -0.48
C ARG A 94 10.46 0.07 -1.24
N ARG A 95 10.16 0.15 -2.53
CA ARG A 95 10.51 1.32 -3.35
C ARG A 95 9.86 2.60 -2.80
N VAL A 96 8.55 2.56 -2.54
CA VAL A 96 7.81 3.73 -2.05
C VAL A 96 8.23 4.10 -0.63
N GLN A 97 8.56 3.13 0.23
CA GLN A 97 9.16 3.36 1.54
C GLN A 97 10.41 4.23 1.43
N ALA A 98 11.34 3.86 0.54
CA ALA A 98 12.58 4.60 0.33
C ALA A 98 12.34 6.00 -0.26
N GLU A 99 11.45 6.12 -1.26
CA GLU A 99 11.16 7.39 -1.94
C GLU A 99 10.42 8.39 -1.05
N LEU A 100 9.50 7.94 -0.20
CA LEU A 100 8.66 8.80 0.65
C LEU A 100 9.15 8.89 2.09
N ASN A 101 10.18 8.15 2.47
CA ASN A 101 10.66 8.02 3.85
C ASN A 101 9.53 7.67 4.84
N THR A 102 8.69 6.69 4.46
CA THR A 102 7.53 6.23 5.21
C THR A 102 7.86 4.94 5.94
N THR A 103 7.47 4.81 7.19
CA THR A 103 7.56 3.55 7.94
C THR A 103 6.34 2.69 7.64
N PHE A 104 6.55 1.39 7.35
CA PHE A 104 5.48 0.41 7.25
C PHE A 104 5.50 -0.54 8.45
N ILE A 105 4.33 -0.82 9.01
CA ILE A 105 4.13 -1.90 9.97
C ILE A 105 3.17 -2.90 9.32
N PHE A 106 3.62 -4.14 9.18
CA PHE A 106 2.82 -5.22 8.60
C PHE A 106 2.38 -6.19 9.69
N ALA A 107 1.10 -6.56 9.68
CA ALA A 107 0.64 -7.79 10.32
C ALA A 107 0.55 -8.85 9.22
N SER A 108 1.36 -9.91 9.28
CA SER A 108 1.36 -10.95 8.26
C SER A 108 1.96 -12.26 8.75
N HIS A 109 1.56 -13.36 8.12
CA HIS A 109 2.17 -14.68 8.23
C HIS A 109 2.91 -15.10 6.94
N ASP A 110 2.98 -14.24 5.96
CA ASP A 110 3.66 -14.47 4.68
C ASP A 110 5.19 -14.41 4.88
N ALA A 111 5.84 -15.57 4.73
CA ALA A 111 7.29 -15.71 4.91
C ALA A 111 8.08 -14.81 3.94
N GLN A 112 7.56 -14.58 2.73
CA GLN A 112 8.20 -13.71 1.74
C GLN A 112 8.17 -12.25 2.20
N LEU A 113 7.04 -11.77 2.74
CA LEU A 113 6.95 -10.42 3.29
C LEU A 113 7.83 -10.28 4.53
N ILE A 114 7.80 -11.26 5.43
CA ILE A 114 8.59 -11.28 6.67
C ILE A 114 10.09 -11.20 6.35
N SER A 115 10.58 -11.92 5.33
CA SER A 115 12.00 -11.88 4.94
C SER A 115 12.48 -10.54 4.38
N HIS A 116 11.58 -9.59 4.15
CA HIS A 116 11.91 -8.22 3.71
C HIS A 116 11.72 -7.16 4.81
N ALA A 117 11.38 -7.58 6.03
CA ALA A 117 11.20 -6.67 7.16
C ALA A 117 12.54 -6.35 7.83
N ASP A 118 12.74 -5.10 8.23
CA ASP A 118 13.95 -4.67 8.96
C ASP A 118 13.87 -5.11 10.44
N ASP A 119 12.65 -5.11 11.02
CA ASP A 119 12.34 -5.55 12.37
C ASP A 119 11.16 -6.53 12.37
N ILE A 120 11.27 -7.61 13.14
CA ILE A 120 10.24 -8.65 13.25
C ILE A 120 9.84 -8.84 14.71
N PHE A 121 8.55 -8.66 14.99
CA PHE A 121 7.94 -8.90 16.30
C PHE A 121 6.99 -10.11 16.20
N ALA A 122 7.38 -11.24 16.80
CA ALA A 122 6.51 -12.42 16.86
C ALA A 122 5.55 -12.30 18.06
N ILE A 123 4.24 -12.33 17.77
CA ILE A 123 3.17 -12.21 18.78
C ILE A 123 2.34 -13.49 18.75
N ARG A 124 2.02 -14.04 19.95
CA ARG A 124 1.11 -15.15 20.14
C ARG A 124 0.26 -14.92 21.38
N ASP A 125 -1.06 -15.17 21.26
CA ASP A 125 -2.02 -15.04 22.38
C ASP A 125 -1.93 -13.70 23.13
N GLY A 126 -1.68 -12.62 22.38
CA GLY A 126 -1.55 -11.26 22.92
C GLY A 126 -0.22 -10.96 23.61
N ALA A 127 0.74 -11.88 23.59
CA ALA A 127 2.07 -11.71 24.18
C ALA A 127 3.17 -11.63 23.10
N LEU A 128 4.14 -10.75 23.31
CA LEU A 128 5.36 -10.70 22.49
C LEU A 128 6.25 -11.90 22.86
N LEU A 129 6.53 -12.75 21.89
CA LEU A 129 7.40 -13.92 22.05
C LEU A 129 8.84 -13.62 21.72
N GLU A 130 9.08 -12.86 20.65
CA GLU A 130 10.42 -12.62 20.11
C GLU A 130 10.46 -11.28 19.38
N HIS A 131 11.61 -10.62 19.44
CA HIS A 131 11.98 -9.49 18.59
C HIS A 131 13.29 -9.82 17.89
N ARG A 132 13.32 -9.73 16.56
CA ARG A 132 14.53 -9.87 15.74
C ARG A 132 14.72 -8.61 14.92
N MET A 133 15.94 -8.09 14.88
CA MET A 133 16.37 -7.09 13.91
C MET A 133 17.22 -7.78 12.84
N GLU A 134 16.87 -7.61 11.56
CA GLU A 134 17.81 -7.98 10.50
C GLU A 134 18.91 -6.92 10.47
N THR A 135 20.08 -7.30 10.96
CA THR A 135 21.31 -6.51 10.80
C THR A 135 21.68 -6.55 9.32
N GLU A 136 21.81 -5.39 8.68
CA GLU A 136 22.32 -5.26 7.31
C GLU A 136 23.57 -6.14 7.14
N GLN A 137 23.49 -7.06 6.17
CA GLN A 137 24.69 -7.74 5.64
C GLN A 137 25.19 -6.98 4.44
#